data_553c5a5722b9c3a3906597791f5f0802
#
_entry.id   553c5a5722b9c3a3906597791f5f0802
#
_cell.length_a   1.000
_cell.length_b   1.000
_cell.length_c   1.000
_cell.angle_alpha   90.00
_cell.angle_beta   90.00
_cell.angle_gamma   90.00
#
_symmetry.space_group_name_H-M   'P 1'
#
loop_
_entity.id
_entity.type
_entity.pdbx_description
1 polymer ?
#
loop_
_entity_poly.entity_id
_entity_poly.type
_entity_poly.pdbx_seq_one_letter_code
_entity_poly.pdbx_strand_id
1 'polypeptide(L)'
;EPAKRGLRIFIGKGNCTTCHSGPNFSSGEFHDNGFSSYAAQGRVDRGRVEGLKEAQASRFSLLGAYNDDPSKISTERVKAAAEAGKAEAFKVPTLRHLMLTAPYGHHGNIETLPDVVRHYSERGSSQLKPLNLTAAERTDLVVFLESLSTLNNPWRPEDLGQCR
;
A
#
# COMPACT_ATOMS: atom_id res chain seq x y z
N GLU A 1 16.80 -21.90 1.25
CA GLU A 1 16.85 -20.59 1.84
C GLU A 1 15.49 -19.88 1.66
N PRO A 2 14.69 -19.79 2.74
CA PRO A 2 13.27 -19.42 2.66
C PRO A 2 13.03 -18.04 1.99
N ALA A 3 13.74 -16.98 2.39
CA ALA A 3 13.54 -15.64 1.84
C ALA A 3 13.75 -15.59 0.32
N LYS A 4 14.71 -16.33 -0.24
CA LYS A 4 14.90 -16.39 -1.70
C LYS A 4 13.76 -17.11 -2.40
N ARG A 5 13.20 -18.15 -1.79
CA ARG A 5 11.98 -18.80 -2.34
C ARG A 5 10.80 -17.87 -2.27
N GLY A 6 10.64 -17.13 -1.14
CA GLY A 6 9.62 -16.09 -0.98
C GLY A 6 9.74 -14.98 -2.03
N LEU A 7 10.95 -14.50 -2.31
CA LEU A 7 11.20 -13.54 -3.40
C LEU A 7 10.73 -14.09 -4.76
N ARG A 8 11.01 -15.37 -5.06
CA ARG A 8 10.55 -15.98 -6.32
C ARG A 8 9.02 -16.03 -6.40
N ILE A 9 8.35 -16.29 -5.29
CA ILE A 9 6.88 -16.23 -5.22
C ILE A 9 6.42 -14.80 -5.45
N PHE A 10 7.03 -13.82 -4.79
CA PHE A 10 6.70 -12.40 -4.88
C PHE A 10 6.76 -11.87 -6.32
N ILE A 11 7.82 -12.20 -7.06
CA ILE A 11 7.98 -11.77 -8.46
C ILE A 11 7.19 -12.65 -9.44
N GLY A 12 7.03 -13.94 -9.15
CA GLY A 12 6.42 -14.94 -10.03
C GLY A 12 4.93 -15.14 -9.72
N LYS A 13 4.61 -16.31 -9.13
CA LYS A 13 3.23 -16.74 -8.86
C LYS A 13 2.38 -15.71 -8.10
N GLY A 14 3.00 -14.97 -7.19
CA GLY A 14 2.32 -13.95 -6.39
C GLY A 14 2.00 -12.68 -7.16
N ASN A 15 2.73 -12.38 -8.24
CA ASN A 15 2.60 -11.18 -9.06
C ASN A 15 2.54 -9.86 -8.25
N CYS A 16 3.19 -9.84 -7.08
CA CYS A 16 3.13 -8.71 -6.15
C CYS A 16 3.83 -7.45 -6.71
N THR A 17 4.79 -7.66 -7.63
CA THR A 17 5.53 -6.57 -8.29
C THR A 17 4.68 -5.68 -9.19
N THR A 18 3.48 -6.09 -9.55
CA THR A 18 2.52 -5.24 -10.29
C THR A 18 2.21 -3.96 -9.53
N CYS A 19 2.06 -4.07 -8.19
CA CYS A 19 1.79 -2.93 -7.32
C CYS A 19 3.00 -2.54 -6.47
N HIS A 20 3.80 -3.53 -6.05
CA HIS A 20 4.95 -3.35 -5.15
C HIS A 20 6.27 -3.45 -5.91
N SER A 21 6.54 -2.47 -6.78
CA SER A 21 7.74 -2.38 -7.62
C SER A 21 8.73 -1.33 -7.13
N GLY A 22 9.93 -1.35 -7.73
CA GLY A 22 10.98 -0.38 -7.45
C GLY A 22 11.64 -0.55 -6.07
N PRO A 23 12.57 0.33 -5.72
CA PRO A 23 13.41 0.20 -4.51
C PRO A 23 12.60 0.32 -3.22
N ASN A 24 11.44 0.96 -3.25
CA ASN A 24 10.55 1.11 -2.10
C ASN A 24 9.45 0.05 -2.06
N PHE A 25 9.42 -0.89 -3.00
CA PHE A 25 8.32 -1.86 -3.10
C PHE A 25 6.94 -1.18 -3.08
N SER A 26 6.80 -0.12 -3.88
CA SER A 26 5.56 0.65 -4.04
C SER A 26 5.56 1.32 -5.40
N SER A 27 4.51 1.13 -6.19
CA SER A 27 4.28 1.86 -7.43
C SER A 27 3.84 3.32 -7.19
N GLY A 28 3.39 3.64 -5.98
CA GLY A 28 2.76 4.91 -5.66
C GLY A 28 1.35 5.09 -6.23
N GLU A 29 0.87 4.12 -7.00
CA GLU A 29 -0.48 4.11 -7.60
C GLU A 29 -1.55 3.74 -6.57
N PHE A 30 -2.81 3.79 -6.99
CA PHE A 30 -3.97 3.53 -6.13
C PHE A 30 -4.68 2.27 -6.62
N HIS A 31 -4.83 1.31 -5.72
CA HIS A 31 -5.47 0.03 -6.00
C HIS A 31 -6.43 -0.38 -4.88
N ASP A 32 -7.50 -1.05 -5.27
CA ASP A 32 -8.35 -1.77 -4.35
C ASP A 32 -7.75 -3.17 -4.13
N ASN A 33 -7.29 -3.40 -2.91
CA ASN A 33 -6.62 -4.65 -2.52
C ASN A 33 -7.59 -5.70 -1.91
N GLY A 34 -8.90 -5.43 -1.96
CA GLY A 34 -9.91 -6.33 -1.41
C GLY A 34 -9.93 -6.40 0.12
N PHE A 35 -9.12 -5.62 0.83
CA PHE A 35 -9.34 -5.36 2.25
C PHE A 35 -10.57 -4.47 2.34
N SER A 36 -11.65 -5.01 2.88
CA SER A 36 -12.88 -4.23 3.00
C SER A 36 -12.60 -2.92 3.68
N SER A 37 -13.13 -1.85 3.10
CA SER A 37 -13.12 -0.51 3.67
C SER A 37 -14.05 -0.47 4.88
N TYR A 38 -13.69 -1.19 5.94
CA TYR A 38 -14.37 -1.07 7.22
C TYR A 38 -14.01 0.27 7.86
N ALA A 39 -14.75 1.29 7.50
CA ALA A 39 -14.89 2.37 8.45
C ALA A 39 -15.58 1.79 9.70
N ALA A 40 -15.09 2.13 10.87
CA ALA A 40 -15.82 1.84 12.09
C ALA A 40 -17.29 2.20 11.87
N GLN A 41 -18.22 1.27 12.17
CA GLN A 41 -19.68 1.43 11.99
C GLN A 41 -20.27 1.11 10.59
N GLY A 42 -19.61 0.31 9.76
CA GLY A 42 -20.22 -0.19 8.51
C GLY A 42 -20.32 0.85 7.38
N ARG A 43 -19.59 1.94 7.47
CA ARG A 43 -19.51 2.96 6.40
C ARG A 43 -18.38 2.61 5.44
N VAL A 44 -18.61 2.82 4.14
CA VAL A 44 -17.56 2.75 3.12
C VAL A 44 -16.64 3.95 3.32
N ASP A 45 -15.33 3.71 3.42
CA ASP A 45 -14.35 4.78 3.44
C ASP A 45 -14.24 5.41 2.04
N ARG A 46 -14.59 6.67 1.97
CA ARG A 46 -14.53 7.47 0.75
C ARG A 46 -13.38 8.47 0.76
N GLY A 47 -12.45 8.31 1.70
CA GLY A 47 -11.39 9.30 1.95
C GLY A 47 -10.64 9.74 0.70
N ARG A 48 -10.32 8.81 -0.21
CA ARG A 48 -9.70 9.16 -1.49
C ARG A 48 -10.61 10.01 -2.39
N VAL A 49 -11.88 9.66 -2.50
CA VAL A 49 -12.85 10.38 -3.36
C VAL A 49 -13.10 11.78 -2.80
N GLU A 50 -13.30 11.89 -1.50
CA GLU A 50 -13.51 13.18 -0.85
C GLU A 50 -12.24 14.04 -0.89
N GLY A 51 -11.07 13.46 -0.63
CA GLY A 51 -9.78 14.14 -0.75
C GLY A 51 -9.49 14.65 -2.17
N LEU A 52 -9.89 13.93 -3.22
CA LEU A 52 -9.78 14.40 -4.60
C LEU A 52 -10.70 15.57 -4.88
N LYS A 53 -11.93 15.59 -4.34
CA LYS A 53 -12.84 16.73 -4.45
C LYS A 53 -12.28 17.97 -3.73
N GLU A 54 -11.75 17.77 -2.52
CA GLU A 54 -11.09 18.83 -1.77
C GLU A 54 -9.87 19.37 -2.52
N ALA A 55 -9.04 18.49 -3.09
CA ALA A 55 -7.90 18.89 -3.89
C ALA A 55 -8.29 19.68 -5.14
N GLN A 56 -9.40 19.32 -5.79
CA GLN A 56 -9.92 20.09 -6.94
C GLN A 56 -10.42 21.48 -6.54
N ALA A 57 -11.03 21.61 -5.37
CA ALA A 57 -11.57 22.86 -4.86
C ALA A 57 -10.50 23.75 -4.19
N SER A 58 -9.37 23.20 -3.80
CA SER A 58 -8.33 23.91 -3.07
C SER A 58 -7.57 24.89 -3.95
N ARG A 59 -7.49 26.14 -3.53
CA ARG A 59 -6.65 27.16 -4.19
C ARG A 59 -5.14 26.87 -4.10
N PHE A 60 -4.73 26.00 -3.18
CA PHE A 60 -3.33 25.60 -2.98
C PHE A 60 -3.00 24.29 -3.68
N SER A 61 -3.93 23.68 -4.40
CA SER A 61 -3.65 22.51 -5.22
C SER A 61 -2.94 22.92 -6.51
N LEU A 62 -2.41 21.92 -7.21
CA LEU A 62 -1.83 22.16 -8.54
C LEU A 62 -2.84 22.69 -9.56
N LEU A 63 -4.14 22.58 -9.30
CA LEU A 63 -5.22 23.16 -10.12
C LEU A 63 -5.61 24.57 -9.66
N GLY A 64 -5.09 25.02 -8.55
CA GLY A 64 -5.46 26.28 -7.91
C GLY A 64 -4.69 27.50 -8.43
N ALA A 65 -5.11 28.66 -7.95
CA ALA A 65 -4.59 29.96 -8.39
C ALA A 65 -3.12 30.22 -8.02
N TYR A 66 -2.56 29.46 -7.09
CA TYR A 66 -1.16 29.59 -6.65
C TYR A 66 -0.20 28.63 -7.36
N ASN A 67 -0.63 28.02 -8.46
CA ASN A 67 0.26 27.22 -9.28
C ASN A 67 1.04 28.10 -10.27
N ASP A 68 2.35 28.11 -10.15
CA ASP A 68 3.23 28.92 -10.99
C ASP A 68 3.29 28.45 -12.45
N ASP A 69 2.92 27.20 -12.72
CA ASP A 69 2.94 26.64 -14.08
C ASP A 69 1.77 25.69 -14.33
N PRO A 70 0.58 26.24 -14.60
CA PRO A 70 -0.61 25.43 -14.90
C PRO A 70 -0.48 24.56 -16.14
N SER A 71 0.45 24.88 -17.05
CA SER A 71 0.65 24.13 -18.30
C SER A 71 1.22 22.72 -18.07
N LYS A 72 1.91 22.51 -16.96
CA LYS A 72 2.51 21.21 -16.60
C LYS A 72 1.53 20.21 -16.02
N ILE A 73 0.29 20.60 -15.80
CA ILE A 73 -0.69 19.73 -15.15
C ILE A 73 -1.68 19.22 -16.18
N SER A 74 -1.78 17.90 -16.25
CA SER A 74 -2.92 17.27 -16.89
C SER A 74 -4.14 17.38 -15.97
N THR A 75 -4.89 18.47 -16.12
CA THR A 75 -6.18 18.66 -15.43
C THR A 75 -7.13 17.48 -15.68
N GLU A 76 -7.00 16.86 -16.86
CA GLU A 76 -7.77 15.68 -17.26
C GLU A 76 -7.43 14.44 -16.41
N ARG A 77 -6.15 14.24 -16.08
CA ARG A 77 -5.75 13.13 -15.19
C ARG A 77 -6.34 13.28 -13.78
N VAL A 78 -6.38 14.51 -13.25
CA VAL A 78 -6.97 14.78 -11.92
C VAL A 78 -8.48 14.61 -11.97
N LYS A 79 -9.15 15.12 -13.01
CA LYS A 79 -10.59 14.91 -13.21
C LYS A 79 -10.92 13.44 -13.40
N ALA A 80 -10.21 12.74 -14.28
CA ALA A 80 -10.40 11.32 -14.53
C ALA A 80 -10.17 10.49 -13.25
N ALA A 81 -9.18 10.84 -12.44
CA ALA A 81 -8.96 10.16 -11.15
C ALA A 81 -10.10 10.40 -10.15
N ALA A 82 -10.71 11.59 -10.15
CA ALA A 82 -11.86 11.90 -9.31
C ALA A 82 -13.15 11.22 -9.81
N GLU A 83 -13.33 11.14 -11.13
CA GLU A 83 -14.50 10.52 -11.77
C GLU A 83 -14.42 8.99 -11.75
N ALA A 84 -13.23 8.42 -12.00
CA ALA A 84 -12.99 6.98 -11.91
C ALA A 84 -12.98 6.44 -10.47
N GLY A 85 -13.22 7.30 -9.50
CA GLY A 85 -13.03 7.08 -8.08
C GLY A 85 -13.72 5.85 -7.54
N LYS A 86 -13.01 4.72 -7.56
CA LYS A 86 -13.32 3.61 -6.67
C LYS A 86 -13.00 4.10 -5.26
N ALA A 87 -14.03 4.25 -4.43
CA ALA A 87 -13.89 4.70 -3.05
C ALA A 87 -12.88 3.85 -2.25
N GLU A 88 -12.73 2.60 -2.64
CA GLU A 88 -11.91 1.58 -1.98
C GLU A 88 -10.47 1.46 -2.53
N ALA A 89 -10.06 2.33 -3.47
CA ALA A 89 -8.71 2.33 -4.00
C ALA A 89 -7.80 3.22 -3.15
N PHE A 90 -6.84 2.61 -2.47
CA PHE A 90 -5.87 3.30 -1.62
C PHE A 90 -4.48 3.26 -2.24
N LYS A 91 -3.64 4.23 -1.84
CA LYS A 91 -2.27 4.31 -2.29
C LYS A 91 -1.50 3.07 -1.85
N VAL A 92 -0.76 2.46 -2.78
CA VAL A 92 0.11 1.32 -2.48
C VAL A 92 1.19 1.74 -1.47
N PRO A 93 1.23 1.13 -0.27
CA PRO A 93 2.26 1.46 0.71
C PRO A 93 3.60 0.81 0.34
N THR A 94 4.67 1.34 0.89
CA THR A 94 5.97 0.65 0.87
C THR A 94 5.90 -0.67 1.64
N LEU A 95 6.68 -1.67 1.20
CA LEU A 95 6.89 -2.89 1.98
C LEU A 95 8.18 -2.85 2.81
N ARG A 96 8.87 -1.72 2.85
CA ARG A 96 10.03 -1.54 3.73
C ARG A 96 9.57 -1.43 5.19
N HIS A 97 10.31 -2.08 6.08
CA HIS A 97 10.08 -2.03 7.52
C HIS A 97 8.71 -2.56 7.99
N LEU A 98 8.13 -3.52 7.27
CA LEU A 98 6.81 -4.09 7.63
C LEU A 98 6.71 -4.58 9.07
N MET A 99 7.79 -5.14 9.63
CA MET A 99 7.78 -5.61 11.02
C MET A 99 7.54 -4.49 12.06
N LEU A 100 7.70 -3.23 11.67
CA LEU A 100 7.52 -2.06 12.54
C LEU A 100 6.18 -1.35 12.31
N THR A 101 5.37 -1.80 11.35
CA THR A 101 4.17 -1.07 10.91
C THR A 101 2.87 -1.85 11.09
N ALA A 102 2.89 -2.93 11.90
CA ALA A 102 1.66 -3.59 12.31
C ALA A 102 0.79 -2.63 13.17
N PRO A 103 -0.54 -2.75 13.10
CA PRO A 103 -1.33 -3.68 12.30
C PRO A 103 -1.47 -3.22 10.83
N TYR A 104 -1.82 -4.16 9.94
CA TYR A 104 -1.85 -3.98 8.49
C TYR A 104 -3.27 -3.75 7.96
N GLY A 105 -3.33 -3.39 6.66
CA GLY A 105 -4.55 -2.98 5.99
C GLY A 105 -4.83 -1.49 6.18
N HIS A 106 -5.71 -0.92 5.36
CA HIS A 106 -5.97 0.53 5.38
C HIS A 106 -6.44 1.03 6.75
N HIS A 107 -7.22 0.23 7.47
CA HIS A 107 -7.74 0.56 8.79
C HIS A 107 -7.01 -0.17 9.95
N GLY A 108 -5.91 -0.85 9.68
CA GLY A 108 -5.21 -1.61 10.71
C GLY A 108 -6.01 -2.81 11.23
N ASN A 109 -6.82 -3.43 10.40
CA ASN A 109 -7.71 -4.53 10.78
C ASN A 109 -7.09 -5.92 10.61
N ILE A 110 -5.83 -6.00 10.21
CA ILE A 110 -5.08 -7.24 10.04
C ILE A 110 -3.84 -7.21 10.94
N GLU A 111 -3.79 -8.08 11.91
CA GLU A 111 -2.78 -8.01 12.95
C GLU A 111 -1.40 -8.48 12.50
N THR A 112 -1.34 -9.48 11.60
CA THR A 112 -0.07 -10.16 11.28
C THR A 112 0.22 -10.24 9.78
N LEU A 113 1.51 -10.30 9.40
CA LEU A 113 1.92 -10.55 8.01
C LEU A 113 1.43 -11.90 7.47
N PRO A 114 1.44 -12.99 8.24
CA PRO A 114 0.80 -14.24 7.82
C PRO A 114 -0.67 -14.07 7.41
N ASP A 115 -1.44 -13.24 8.12
CA ASP A 115 -2.84 -12.98 7.80
C ASP A 115 -3.01 -12.16 6.50
N VAL A 116 -2.12 -11.19 6.26
CA VAL A 116 -2.05 -10.47 4.98
C VAL A 116 -1.79 -11.43 3.82
N VAL A 117 -0.79 -12.29 3.95
CA VAL A 117 -0.44 -13.28 2.91
C VAL A 117 -1.57 -14.30 2.72
N ARG A 118 -2.24 -14.70 3.79
CA ARG A 118 -3.42 -15.56 3.73
C ARG A 118 -4.57 -14.90 2.96
N HIS A 119 -4.84 -13.61 3.20
CA HIS A 119 -5.86 -12.87 2.46
C HIS A 119 -5.64 -12.95 0.95
N TYR A 120 -4.43 -12.60 0.48
CA TYR A 120 -4.11 -12.69 -0.95
C TYR A 120 -4.12 -14.12 -1.49
N SER A 121 -3.75 -15.09 -0.66
CA SER A 121 -3.76 -16.50 -1.05
C SER A 121 -5.18 -17.02 -1.30
N GLU A 122 -6.14 -16.62 -0.45
CA GLU A 122 -7.50 -17.18 -0.41
C GLU A 122 -8.52 -16.32 -1.16
N ARG A 123 -8.40 -15.01 -1.10
CA ARG A 123 -9.38 -14.06 -1.63
C ARG A 123 -8.89 -13.28 -2.84
N GLY A 124 -7.58 -13.01 -2.90
CA GLY A 124 -7.02 -12.13 -3.92
C GLY A 124 -7.37 -10.66 -3.69
N SER A 125 -7.57 -9.93 -4.77
CA SER A 125 -7.97 -8.52 -4.78
C SER A 125 -8.78 -8.21 -6.04
N SER A 126 -9.15 -6.95 -6.24
CA SER A 126 -9.82 -6.52 -7.50
C SER A 126 -8.95 -6.76 -8.75
N GLN A 127 -7.64 -6.89 -8.58
CA GLN A 127 -6.67 -7.05 -9.68
C GLN A 127 -5.93 -8.38 -9.66
N LEU A 128 -5.96 -9.10 -8.54
CA LEU A 128 -5.28 -10.37 -8.36
C LEU A 128 -6.30 -11.46 -8.02
N LYS A 129 -6.32 -12.51 -8.82
CA LYS A 129 -7.05 -13.72 -8.46
C LYS A 129 -6.45 -14.35 -7.19
N PRO A 130 -7.22 -15.14 -6.44
CA PRO A 130 -6.68 -15.93 -5.33
C PRO A 130 -5.42 -16.69 -5.75
N LEU A 131 -4.34 -16.53 -4.99
CA LEU A 131 -3.03 -17.08 -5.37
C LEU A 131 -2.92 -18.58 -5.09
N ASN A 132 -3.78 -19.11 -4.22
CA ASN A 132 -3.81 -20.51 -3.82
C ASN A 132 -2.41 -21.03 -3.42
N LEU A 133 -1.73 -20.28 -2.56
CA LEU A 133 -0.40 -20.64 -2.08
C LEU A 133 -0.51 -21.81 -1.09
N THR A 134 0.42 -22.76 -1.20
CA THR A 134 0.59 -23.80 -0.18
C THR A 134 1.04 -23.19 1.15
N ALA A 135 0.93 -23.93 2.24
CA ALA A 135 1.40 -23.49 3.55
C ALA A 135 2.89 -23.12 3.55
N ALA A 136 3.72 -23.93 2.87
CA ALA A 136 5.15 -23.68 2.73
C ALA A 136 5.42 -22.39 1.92
N GLU A 137 4.72 -22.18 0.81
CA GLU A 137 4.86 -20.96 0.01
C GLU A 137 4.45 -19.72 0.80
N ARG A 138 3.39 -19.79 1.60
CA ARG A 138 2.98 -18.66 2.48
C ARG A 138 4.07 -18.33 3.48
N THR A 139 4.63 -19.35 4.13
CA THR A 139 5.73 -19.17 5.09
C THR A 139 6.96 -18.54 4.42
N ASP A 140 7.38 -19.06 3.27
CA ASP A 140 8.52 -18.51 2.53
C ASP A 140 8.29 -17.05 2.11
N LEU A 141 7.08 -16.70 1.67
CA LEU A 141 6.72 -15.33 1.30
C LEU A 141 6.74 -14.39 2.52
N VAL A 142 6.24 -14.82 3.68
CA VAL A 142 6.33 -14.05 4.94
C VAL A 142 7.79 -13.79 5.30
N VAL A 143 8.65 -14.81 5.28
CA VAL A 143 10.08 -14.66 5.59
C VAL A 143 10.76 -13.68 4.62
N PHE A 144 10.37 -13.65 3.34
CA PHE A 144 10.86 -12.63 2.42
C PHE A 144 10.39 -11.23 2.83
N LEU A 145 9.12 -11.04 3.12
CA LEU A 145 8.56 -9.74 3.51
C LEU A 145 9.20 -9.21 4.81
N GLU A 146 9.43 -10.08 5.79
CA GLU A 146 10.14 -9.74 7.03
C GLU A 146 11.59 -9.29 6.75
N SER A 147 12.26 -9.91 5.78
CA SER A 147 13.63 -9.55 5.39
C SER A 147 13.77 -8.14 4.79
N LEU A 148 12.65 -7.49 4.43
CA LEU A 148 12.63 -6.09 3.98
C LEU A 148 12.69 -5.09 5.15
N SER A 149 12.73 -5.59 6.38
CA SER A 149 12.86 -4.78 7.59
C SER A 149 14.29 -4.87 8.13
N THR A 150 14.87 -3.72 8.41
CA THR A 150 16.17 -3.64 9.08
C THR A 150 15.92 -3.58 10.59
N LEU A 151 16.19 -4.67 11.29
CA LEU A 151 16.04 -4.73 12.75
C LEU A 151 17.14 -3.95 13.49
N ASN A 152 18.29 -3.77 12.83
CA ASN A 152 19.36 -2.90 13.31
C ASN A 152 19.11 -1.49 12.75
N ASN A 153 18.08 -0.82 13.27
CA ASN A 153 17.91 0.61 13.00
C ASN A 153 19.00 1.37 13.77
N PRO A 154 19.94 2.05 13.09
CA PRO A 154 20.91 2.92 13.78
C PRO A 154 20.23 4.11 14.47
N TRP A 155 18.94 4.35 14.16
CA TRP A 155 18.10 5.37 14.77
C TRP A 155 17.18 4.75 15.81
N ARG A 156 17.70 4.40 16.97
CA ARG A 156 16.86 4.02 18.11
C ARG A 156 16.22 5.29 18.69
N PRO A 157 14.99 5.21 19.24
CA PRO A 157 14.39 6.35 19.93
C PRO A 157 15.26 6.92 21.06
N GLU A 158 16.08 6.08 21.68
CA GLU A 158 17.07 6.49 22.69
C GLU A 158 18.19 7.37 22.13
N ASP A 159 18.48 7.27 20.83
CA ASP A 159 19.53 8.07 20.19
C ASP A 159 19.05 9.49 19.87
N LEU A 160 17.73 9.73 19.81
CA LEU A 160 17.14 11.05 19.60
C LEU A 160 17.24 11.97 20.83
N GLY A 161 17.54 11.41 22.00
CA GLY A 161 17.77 12.17 23.24
C GLY A 161 19.13 12.86 23.34
N GLN A 162 20.05 12.57 22.44
CA GLN A 162 21.43 13.11 22.48
C GLN A 162 21.66 14.30 21.55
N CYS A 163 20.66 14.66 20.74
CA CYS A 163 20.68 15.92 19.96
C CYS A 163 20.11 17.06 20.82
N ARG A 164 20.90 17.56 21.79
CA ARG A 164 20.68 18.83 22.50
C ARG A 164 21.82 19.75 22.23
#